data_bfa6a38d4cd4ff9a6af5387b470bc557
#
_entry.id   bfa6a38d4cd4ff9a6af5387b470bc557
#
_cell.length_a   1.000
_cell.length_b   1.000
_cell.length_c   1.000
_cell.angle_alpha   90.00
_cell.angle_beta   90.00
_cell.angle_gamma   90.00
#
_symmetry.space_group_name_H-M   'P 1'
#
loop_
_entity.id
_entity.type
_entity.pdbx_description
1 polymer ?
#
loop_
_entity_poly.entity_id
_entity_poly.type
_entity_poly.pdbx_seq_one_letter_code
_entity_poly.pdbx_strand_id
1 'polypeptide(L)'
;MSNVIELLKDDSNYYGAIGRQYLSNSDIGILLSNPKEFGKPKEDNINFSKGRLFHQSILEPDKAKDFPHVDTNVRSTKVYKQFLIDNDVPFAMLTKEYHEILESVDTMIAHWDFFSMIRKDGAIYEQPAVKEIHGRMWKGKADIVTDTHVYDLKTTSNIHDFKWSARKYNYDSQAFIYETLFGKRMEF
;
A
#
# COMPACT_ATOMS: atom_id res chain seq x y z
N MET A 1 11.03 17.33 -13.00
CA MET A 1 10.61 16.00 -12.52
C MET A 1 11.06 15.72 -11.08
N SER A 2 12.27 16.07 -10.66
CA SER A 2 12.74 15.84 -9.25
C SER A 2 11.83 16.44 -8.18
N ASN A 3 11.29 17.64 -8.38
CA ASN A 3 10.42 18.30 -7.39
C ASN A 3 9.07 17.56 -7.19
N VAL A 4 8.49 16.99 -8.25
CA VAL A 4 7.22 16.24 -8.15
C VAL A 4 7.40 14.92 -7.40
N ILE A 5 8.52 14.22 -7.62
CA ILE A 5 8.83 12.97 -6.92
C ILE A 5 8.94 13.22 -5.40
N GLU A 6 9.60 14.29 -4.97
CA GLU A 6 9.66 14.66 -3.55
C GLU A 6 8.27 14.96 -2.96
N LEU A 7 7.44 15.69 -3.68
CA LEU A 7 6.06 15.96 -3.24
C LEU A 7 5.23 14.66 -3.11
N LEU A 8 5.44 13.70 -4.00
CA LEU A 8 4.71 12.43 -3.99
C LEU A 8 5.18 11.42 -2.92
N LYS A 9 6.25 11.72 -2.16
CA LYS A 9 6.61 10.94 -0.97
C LYS A 9 5.56 11.08 0.13
N ASP A 10 4.93 12.24 0.21
CA ASP A 10 3.82 12.48 1.13
C ASP A 10 2.54 11.84 0.59
N ASP A 11 1.89 11.02 1.42
CA ASP A 11 0.66 10.29 1.05
C ASP A 11 -0.50 11.23 0.73
N SER A 12 -0.60 12.37 1.41
CA SER A 12 -1.64 13.37 1.14
C SER A 12 -1.50 13.97 -0.26
N ASN A 13 -0.28 14.13 -0.74
CA ASN A 13 0.01 14.55 -2.10
C ASN A 13 -0.16 13.41 -3.10
N TYR A 14 0.32 12.19 -2.74
CA TYR A 14 0.27 11.03 -3.64
C TYR A 14 -1.16 10.63 -3.98
N TYR A 15 -2.05 10.60 -2.99
CA TYR A 15 -3.47 10.28 -3.17
C TYR A 15 -4.34 11.52 -3.41
N GLY A 16 -3.79 12.71 -3.18
CA GLY A 16 -4.45 14.00 -3.31
C GLY A 16 -4.43 14.59 -4.72
N ALA A 17 -4.67 15.90 -4.80
CA ALA A 17 -4.81 16.63 -6.06
C ALA A 17 -3.57 16.54 -6.99
N ILE A 18 -2.37 16.51 -6.40
CA ILE A 18 -1.12 16.40 -7.18
C ILE A 18 -1.05 15.03 -7.85
N GLY A 19 -1.20 13.98 -7.05
CA GLY A 19 -1.07 12.62 -7.54
C GLY A 19 -2.18 12.20 -8.51
N ARG A 20 -3.39 12.76 -8.38
CA ARG A 20 -4.51 12.48 -9.30
C ARG A 20 -4.31 13.01 -10.73
N GLN A 21 -3.28 13.80 -10.95
CA GLN A 21 -2.89 14.21 -12.31
C GLN A 21 -2.19 13.10 -13.10
N TYR A 22 -1.82 12.01 -12.44
CA TYR A 22 -1.12 10.86 -12.98
C TYR A 22 -1.99 9.61 -12.93
N LEU A 23 -1.91 8.78 -13.96
CA LEU A 23 -2.51 7.45 -13.93
C LEU A 23 -1.70 6.51 -13.02
N SER A 24 -2.36 5.48 -12.49
CA SER A 24 -1.75 4.45 -11.64
C SER A 24 -2.33 3.08 -11.95
N ASN A 25 -1.72 2.01 -11.45
CA ASN A 25 -2.25 0.66 -11.66
C ASN A 25 -3.70 0.48 -11.14
N SER A 26 -4.07 1.16 -10.06
CA SER A 26 -5.44 1.10 -9.54
C SER A 26 -6.48 1.66 -10.51
N ASP A 27 -6.10 2.57 -11.40
CA ASP A 27 -6.99 3.12 -12.43
C ASP A 27 -7.33 2.09 -13.50
N ILE A 28 -6.39 1.18 -13.82
CA ILE A 28 -6.66 0.06 -14.74
C ILE A 28 -7.79 -0.82 -14.19
N GLY A 29 -7.69 -1.22 -12.92
CA GLY A 29 -8.73 -2.03 -12.28
C GLY A 29 -10.10 -1.36 -12.30
N ILE A 30 -10.15 -0.04 -12.07
CA ILE A 30 -11.40 0.74 -12.13
C ILE A 30 -11.93 0.77 -13.57
N LEU A 31 -11.09 1.08 -14.54
CA LEU A 31 -11.50 1.17 -15.95
C LEU A 31 -11.98 -0.17 -16.51
N LEU A 32 -11.42 -1.29 -16.05
CA LEU A 32 -11.83 -2.63 -16.48
C LEU A 32 -13.12 -3.11 -15.78
N SER A 33 -13.38 -2.68 -14.54
CA SER A 33 -14.53 -3.15 -13.75
C SER A 33 -15.72 -2.19 -13.79
N ASN A 34 -15.50 -0.92 -13.53
CA ASN A 34 -16.54 0.11 -13.54
C ASN A 34 -15.98 1.48 -13.96
N PRO A 35 -15.88 1.76 -15.27
CA PRO A 35 -15.31 3.03 -15.77
C PRO A 35 -15.99 4.30 -15.26
N LYS A 36 -17.24 4.20 -14.79
CA LYS A 36 -17.97 5.36 -14.23
C LYS A 36 -17.41 5.84 -12.90
N GLU A 37 -16.60 5.02 -12.22
CA GLU A 37 -15.92 5.36 -10.97
C GLU A 37 -14.53 5.97 -11.19
N PHE A 38 -14.05 6.02 -12.44
CA PHE A 38 -12.75 6.63 -12.74
C PHE A 38 -12.71 8.10 -12.34
N GLY A 39 -11.61 8.49 -11.67
CA GLY A 39 -11.40 9.84 -11.16
C GLY A 39 -12.15 10.20 -9.86
N LYS A 40 -13.03 9.31 -9.36
CA LYS A 40 -13.69 9.54 -8.07
C LYS A 40 -12.76 9.19 -6.90
N PRO A 41 -12.91 9.86 -5.74
CA PRO A 41 -12.22 9.45 -4.53
C PRO A 41 -12.59 8.02 -4.16
N LYS A 42 -11.60 7.21 -3.84
CA LYS A 42 -11.83 5.86 -3.34
C LYS A 42 -12.11 5.93 -1.84
N GLU A 43 -13.23 5.33 -1.43
CA GLU A 43 -13.54 5.22 0.00
C GLU A 43 -12.54 4.28 0.68
N ASP A 44 -12.07 4.70 1.83
CA ASP A 44 -11.21 3.88 2.67
C ASP A 44 -12.01 2.80 3.38
N ASN A 45 -11.36 1.71 3.75
CA ASN A 45 -12.00 0.61 4.47
C ASN A 45 -11.00 -0.15 5.34
N ILE A 46 -11.53 -1.01 6.21
CA ILE A 46 -10.72 -1.75 7.18
C ILE A 46 -9.64 -2.62 6.52
N ASN A 47 -9.87 -3.18 5.34
CA ASN A 47 -8.87 -4.01 4.67
C ASN A 47 -7.71 -3.17 4.15
N PHE A 48 -7.97 -1.96 3.65
CA PHE A 48 -6.91 -1.01 3.30
C PHE A 48 -6.13 -0.56 4.54
N SER A 49 -6.83 -0.35 5.66
CA SER A 49 -6.18 -0.01 6.93
C SER A 49 -5.26 -1.13 7.42
N LYS A 50 -5.71 -2.39 7.34
CA LYS A 50 -4.88 -3.56 7.69
C LYS A 50 -3.64 -3.65 6.78
N GLY A 51 -3.82 -3.44 5.48
CA GLY A 51 -2.69 -3.39 4.53
C GLY A 51 -1.70 -2.28 4.87
N ARG A 52 -2.19 -1.06 5.15
CA ARG A 52 -1.32 0.07 5.56
C ARG A 52 -0.53 -0.24 6.83
N LEU A 53 -1.17 -0.77 7.87
CA LEU A 53 -0.45 -1.15 9.09
C LEU A 53 0.64 -2.18 8.79
N PHE A 54 0.34 -3.22 8.00
CA PHE A 54 1.31 -4.23 7.60
C PHE A 54 2.52 -3.60 6.90
N HIS A 55 2.29 -2.76 5.87
CA HIS A 55 3.35 -2.08 5.15
C HIS A 55 4.15 -1.14 6.05
N GLN A 56 3.48 -0.29 6.83
CA GLN A 56 4.17 0.64 7.74
C GLN A 56 5.00 -0.10 8.78
N SER A 57 4.51 -1.20 9.34
CA SER A 57 5.26 -1.98 10.34
C SER A 57 6.57 -2.55 9.77
N ILE A 58 6.60 -2.86 8.48
CA ILE A 58 7.79 -3.38 7.81
C ILE A 58 8.70 -2.25 7.30
N LEU A 59 8.12 -1.27 6.62
CA LEU A 59 8.86 -0.27 5.83
C LEU A 59 9.15 1.01 6.61
N GLU A 60 8.23 1.41 7.49
CA GLU A 60 8.25 2.67 8.25
C GLU A 60 7.83 2.42 9.71
N PRO A 61 8.55 1.58 10.48
CA PRO A 61 8.10 1.09 11.80
C PRO A 61 7.79 2.20 12.83
N ASP A 62 8.41 3.36 12.70
CA ASP A 62 8.11 4.49 13.58
C ASP A 62 6.69 5.04 13.35
N LYS A 63 6.18 5.03 12.12
CA LYS A 63 4.80 5.42 11.83
C LYS A 63 3.78 4.39 12.33
N ALA A 64 4.15 3.12 12.35
CA ALA A 64 3.26 2.05 12.79
C ALA A 64 2.97 2.06 14.29
N LYS A 65 3.86 2.64 15.11
CA LYS A 65 3.70 2.70 16.58
C LYS A 65 2.45 3.46 17.01
N ASP A 66 2.09 4.50 16.27
CA ASP A 66 0.95 5.37 16.58
C ASP A 66 -0.29 5.04 15.73
N PHE A 67 -0.31 3.85 15.13
CA PHE A 67 -1.43 3.47 14.27
C PHE A 67 -2.72 3.34 15.08
N PRO A 68 -3.81 4.05 14.70
CA PRO A 68 -5.01 4.16 15.52
C PRO A 68 -5.76 2.83 15.63
N HIS A 69 -6.00 2.38 16.84
CA HIS A 69 -6.79 1.20 17.15
C HIS A 69 -7.57 1.40 18.46
N VAL A 70 -8.64 0.62 18.67
CA VAL A 70 -9.56 0.77 19.79
C VAL A 70 -9.60 -0.52 20.61
N ASP A 71 -9.37 -0.40 21.90
CA ASP A 71 -9.46 -1.52 22.83
C ASP A 71 -10.93 -1.85 23.15
N THR A 72 -11.51 -2.64 22.28
CA THR A 72 -12.87 -3.18 22.44
C THR A 72 -13.02 -4.45 21.60
N ASN A 73 -13.94 -5.33 22.01
CA ASN A 73 -14.15 -6.59 21.30
C ASN A 73 -14.97 -6.46 20.01
N VAL A 74 -15.82 -5.44 19.92
CA VAL A 74 -16.71 -5.25 18.76
C VAL A 74 -16.92 -3.77 18.43
N ARG A 75 -17.15 -3.48 17.16
CA ARG A 75 -17.33 -2.12 16.62
C ARG A 75 -18.66 -1.46 17.00
N SER A 76 -19.61 -2.19 17.58
CA SER A 76 -20.92 -1.63 18.00
C SER A 76 -20.89 -0.93 19.36
N THR A 77 -19.79 -1.01 20.11
CA THR A 77 -19.66 -0.44 21.47
C THR A 77 -19.70 1.08 21.48
N LYS A 78 -20.08 1.68 22.61
CA LYS A 78 -20.02 3.12 22.82
C LYS A 78 -18.57 3.64 22.75
N VAL A 79 -17.62 2.88 23.31
CA VAL A 79 -16.19 3.19 23.26
C VAL A 79 -15.71 3.33 21.82
N TYR A 80 -16.04 2.36 20.97
CA TYR A 80 -15.67 2.40 19.56
C TYR A 80 -16.25 3.62 18.83
N LYS A 81 -17.55 3.87 19.02
CA LYS A 81 -18.23 5.00 18.37
C LYS A 81 -17.69 6.35 18.83
N GLN A 82 -17.40 6.47 20.14
CA GLN A 82 -16.80 7.68 20.68
C GLN A 82 -15.40 7.93 20.09
N PHE A 83 -14.58 6.88 20.01
CA PHE A 83 -13.26 6.97 19.39
C PHE A 83 -13.32 7.51 17.96
N LEU A 84 -14.27 7.03 17.13
CA LEU A 84 -14.43 7.54 15.75
C LEU A 84 -14.75 9.03 15.73
N ILE A 85 -15.58 9.51 16.64
CA ILE A 85 -15.96 10.92 16.75
C ILE A 85 -14.75 11.75 17.20
N ASP A 86 -14.05 11.31 18.26
CA ASP A 86 -12.94 12.07 18.85
C ASP A 86 -11.74 12.20 17.91
N ASN A 87 -11.57 11.24 17.00
CA ASN A 87 -10.46 11.23 16.02
C ASN A 87 -10.88 11.61 14.59
N ASP A 88 -12.16 11.94 14.37
CA ASP A 88 -12.72 12.29 13.03
C ASP A 88 -12.38 11.26 11.94
N VAL A 89 -12.55 9.98 12.27
CA VAL A 89 -12.27 8.87 11.34
C VAL A 89 -13.52 8.03 11.06
N PRO A 90 -13.71 7.52 9.83
CA PRO A 90 -14.91 6.75 9.48
C PRO A 90 -14.91 5.34 10.10
N PHE A 91 -13.74 4.79 10.44
CA PHE A 91 -13.57 3.51 11.10
C PHE A 91 -12.19 3.44 11.79
N ALA A 92 -12.03 2.49 12.70
CA ALA A 92 -10.77 2.17 13.35
C ALA A 92 -10.56 0.66 13.45
N MET A 93 -9.32 0.25 13.60
CA MET A 93 -8.96 -1.13 13.85
C MET A 93 -9.27 -1.49 15.31
N LEU A 94 -9.68 -2.74 15.56
CA LEU A 94 -9.73 -3.25 16.94
C LEU A 94 -8.32 -3.62 17.40
N THR A 95 -8.02 -3.45 18.68
CA THR A 95 -6.69 -3.80 19.24
C THR A 95 -6.29 -5.24 18.91
N LYS A 96 -7.25 -6.18 18.93
CA LYS A 96 -6.99 -7.56 18.52
C LYS A 96 -6.50 -7.65 17.07
N GLU A 97 -7.16 -6.96 16.14
CA GLU A 97 -6.76 -6.95 14.72
C GLU A 97 -5.40 -6.30 14.50
N TYR A 98 -5.10 -5.26 15.28
CA TYR A 98 -3.79 -4.62 15.28
C TYR A 98 -2.69 -5.61 15.66
N HIS A 99 -2.86 -6.36 16.76
CA HIS A 99 -1.88 -7.36 17.17
C HIS A 99 -1.75 -8.53 16.18
N GLU A 100 -2.85 -9.01 15.59
CA GLU A 100 -2.81 -10.04 14.55
C GLU A 100 -1.95 -9.63 13.34
N ILE A 101 -2.00 -8.36 12.96
CA ILE A 101 -1.13 -7.84 11.88
C ILE A 101 0.32 -7.78 12.34
N LEU A 102 0.62 -7.31 13.55
CA LEU A 102 1.99 -7.29 14.07
C LEU A 102 2.59 -8.69 14.19
N GLU A 103 1.85 -9.68 14.64
CA GLU A 103 2.28 -11.09 14.67
C GLU A 103 2.62 -11.61 13.26
N SER A 104 1.84 -11.22 12.25
CA SER A 104 2.12 -11.56 10.86
C SER A 104 3.42 -10.91 10.36
N VAL A 105 3.67 -9.66 10.74
CA VAL A 105 4.92 -8.93 10.44
C VAL A 105 6.10 -9.61 11.11
N ASP A 106 6.00 -9.94 12.40
CA ASP A 106 7.06 -10.61 13.16
C ASP A 106 7.41 -11.97 12.53
N THR A 107 6.38 -12.74 12.12
CA THR A 107 6.57 -14.01 11.43
C THR A 107 7.33 -13.83 10.11
N MET A 108 6.98 -12.82 9.32
CA MET A 108 7.65 -12.53 8.06
C MET A 108 9.11 -12.09 8.26
N ILE A 109 9.35 -11.19 9.22
CA ILE A 109 10.70 -10.68 9.52
C ILE A 109 11.60 -11.76 10.12
N ALA A 110 11.03 -12.70 10.88
CA ALA A 110 11.79 -13.84 11.41
C ALA A 110 12.30 -14.79 10.31
N HIS A 111 11.72 -14.75 9.13
CA HIS A 111 12.19 -15.55 8.00
C HIS A 111 13.38 -14.86 7.32
N TRP A 112 14.57 -15.49 7.38
CA TRP A 112 15.83 -14.89 6.92
C TRP A 112 15.81 -14.39 5.47
N ASP A 113 15.21 -15.13 4.56
CA ASP A 113 15.18 -14.77 3.14
C ASP A 113 14.37 -13.47 2.94
N PHE A 114 13.22 -13.33 3.60
CA PHE A 114 12.43 -12.10 3.56
C PHE A 114 13.15 -10.94 4.24
N PHE A 115 13.72 -11.17 5.41
CA PHE A 115 14.46 -10.15 6.13
C PHE A 115 15.64 -9.61 5.30
N SER A 116 16.44 -10.48 4.71
CA SER A 116 17.60 -10.08 3.90
C SER A 116 17.19 -9.33 2.62
N MET A 117 16.06 -9.69 2.03
CA MET A 117 15.51 -8.99 0.87
C MET A 117 14.98 -7.59 1.26
N ILE A 118 14.20 -7.49 2.34
CA ILE A 118 13.60 -6.23 2.83
C ILE A 118 14.69 -5.28 3.33
N ARG A 119 15.72 -5.77 4.01
CA ARG A 119 16.79 -4.97 4.65
C ARG A 119 18.10 -4.96 3.87
N LYS A 120 18.02 -5.13 2.56
CA LYS A 120 19.20 -5.07 1.69
C LYS A 120 19.87 -3.69 1.76
N ASP A 121 21.18 -3.67 1.83
CA ASP A 121 21.95 -2.43 1.81
C ASP A 121 21.62 -1.59 0.57
N GLY A 122 21.38 -0.31 0.80
CA GLY A 122 20.98 0.62 -0.27
C GLY A 122 19.51 0.51 -0.71
N ALA A 123 18.69 -0.30 -0.05
CA ALA A 123 17.26 -0.34 -0.31
C ALA A 123 16.60 1.01 0.04
N ILE A 124 15.70 1.45 -0.85
CA ILE A 124 14.89 2.66 -0.66
C ILE A 124 13.44 2.22 -0.51
N TYR A 125 12.76 2.74 0.52
CA TYR A 125 11.38 2.37 0.84
C TYR A 125 10.41 3.46 0.40
N GLU A 126 9.17 3.04 0.12
CA GLU A 126 8.05 3.94 -0.23
C GLU A 126 8.45 4.96 -1.33
N GLN A 127 9.20 4.48 -2.33
CA GLN A 127 9.77 5.34 -3.37
C GLN A 127 8.75 5.62 -4.47
N PRO A 128 8.32 6.87 -4.68
CA PRO A 128 7.50 7.22 -5.83
C PRO A 128 8.34 7.37 -7.10
N ALA A 129 7.72 7.06 -8.23
CA ALA A 129 8.24 7.35 -9.56
C ALA A 129 7.13 7.86 -10.46
N VAL A 130 7.53 8.67 -11.46
CA VAL A 130 6.65 9.22 -12.49
C VAL A 130 7.34 9.12 -13.83
N LYS A 131 6.62 8.60 -14.84
CA LYS A 131 7.11 8.48 -16.22
C LYS A 131 5.97 8.50 -17.21
N GLU A 132 6.26 8.92 -18.42
CA GLU A 132 5.35 8.77 -19.55
C GLU A 132 5.35 7.32 -20.04
N ILE A 133 4.16 6.73 -20.18
CA ILE A 133 3.93 5.41 -20.75
C ILE A 133 2.79 5.54 -21.77
N HIS A 134 3.04 5.23 -23.02
CA HIS A 134 2.07 5.33 -24.12
C HIS A 134 1.36 6.70 -24.21
N GLY A 135 2.12 7.80 -24.12
CA GLY A 135 1.60 9.16 -24.24
C GLY A 135 0.79 9.67 -23.06
N ARG A 136 0.86 8.98 -21.91
CA ARG A 136 0.21 9.38 -20.67
C ARG A 136 1.20 9.36 -19.51
N MET A 137 1.03 10.29 -18.58
CA MET A 137 1.85 10.33 -17.38
C MET A 137 1.33 9.34 -16.32
N TRP A 138 2.20 8.47 -15.87
CA TRP A 138 1.91 7.44 -14.86
C TRP A 138 2.73 7.67 -13.61
N LYS A 139 2.18 7.26 -12.49
CA LYS A 139 2.87 7.20 -11.20
C LYS A 139 2.79 5.80 -10.60
N GLY A 140 3.77 5.46 -9.78
CA GLY A 140 3.77 4.32 -8.88
C GLY A 140 4.57 4.68 -7.63
N LYS A 141 4.24 4.05 -6.50
CA LYS A 141 5.03 4.12 -5.27
C LYS A 141 5.42 2.68 -4.93
N ALA A 142 6.70 2.38 -5.01
CA ALA A 142 7.22 1.05 -4.76
C ALA A 142 7.52 0.87 -3.28
N ASP A 143 7.14 -0.27 -2.71
CA ASP A 143 7.41 -0.58 -1.31
C ASP A 143 8.90 -0.64 -1.04
N ILE A 144 9.65 -1.35 -1.89
CA ILE A 144 11.10 -1.49 -1.76
C ILE A 144 11.76 -1.40 -3.13
N VAL A 145 12.76 -0.54 -3.26
CA VAL A 145 13.58 -0.42 -4.46
C VAL A 145 15.02 -0.75 -4.11
N THR A 146 15.59 -1.73 -4.78
CA THR A 146 17.02 -2.11 -4.68
C THR A 146 17.76 -1.75 -5.96
N ASP A 147 19.02 -2.12 -6.08
CA ASP A 147 19.81 -1.87 -7.30
C ASP A 147 19.22 -2.54 -8.54
N THR A 148 18.62 -3.72 -8.37
CA THR A 148 18.19 -4.60 -9.46
C THR A 148 16.69 -4.82 -9.53
N HIS A 149 16.00 -4.72 -8.41
CA HIS A 149 14.58 -5.08 -8.29
C HIS A 149 13.74 -4.01 -7.63
N VAL A 150 12.47 -4.09 -7.93
CA VAL A 150 11.38 -3.43 -7.20
C VAL A 150 10.56 -4.54 -6.56
N TYR A 151 10.28 -4.43 -5.27
CA TYR A 151 9.40 -5.36 -4.56
C TYR A 151 8.14 -4.64 -4.09
N ASP A 152 7.04 -5.37 -4.12
CA ASP A 152 5.75 -4.90 -3.59
C ASP A 152 5.17 -5.98 -2.68
N LEU A 153 4.99 -5.63 -1.43
CA LEU A 153 4.50 -6.53 -0.40
C LEU A 153 2.98 -6.71 -0.54
N LYS A 154 2.54 -7.96 -0.54
CA LYS A 154 1.11 -8.28 -0.65
C LYS A 154 0.65 -9.13 0.53
N THR A 155 -0.47 -8.76 1.10
CA THR A 155 -1.17 -9.60 2.08
C THR A 155 -2.26 -10.40 1.39
N THR A 156 -2.43 -11.65 1.81
CA THR A 156 -3.51 -12.51 1.35
C THR A 156 -4.07 -13.32 2.50
N SER A 157 -5.36 -13.59 2.49
CA SER A 157 -6.00 -14.49 3.45
C SER A 157 -5.67 -15.97 3.19
N ASN A 158 -5.22 -16.31 1.98
CA ASN A 158 -4.84 -17.67 1.61
C ASN A 158 -3.75 -17.63 0.53
N ILE A 159 -2.56 -18.08 0.88
CA ILE A 159 -1.42 -18.09 -0.04
C ILE A 159 -1.64 -19.03 -1.23
N HIS A 160 -2.38 -20.12 -1.06
CA HIS A 160 -2.67 -21.06 -2.15
C HIS A 160 -3.55 -20.46 -3.26
N ASP A 161 -4.31 -19.42 -2.92
CA ASP A 161 -5.15 -18.68 -3.86
C ASP A 161 -4.47 -17.43 -4.42
N PHE A 162 -3.20 -17.18 -4.08
CA PHE A 162 -2.47 -15.98 -4.50
C PHE A 162 -2.48 -15.76 -6.01
N LYS A 163 -2.32 -16.83 -6.82
CA LYS A 163 -2.39 -16.74 -8.28
C LYS A 163 -3.72 -16.18 -8.81
N TRP A 164 -4.82 -16.46 -8.12
CA TRP A 164 -6.13 -15.93 -8.47
C TRP A 164 -6.30 -14.48 -8.04
N SER A 165 -5.73 -14.15 -6.86
CA SER A 165 -5.65 -12.77 -6.37
C SER A 165 -4.80 -11.91 -7.29
N ALA A 166 -3.66 -12.40 -7.75
CA ALA A 166 -2.78 -11.70 -8.69
C ALA A 166 -3.52 -11.34 -9.98
N ARG A 167 -4.29 -12.29 -10.54
CA ARG A 167 -5.12 -12.04 -11.72
C ARG A 167 -6.28 -11.09 -11.45
N LYS A 168 -6.98 -11.25 -10.32
CA LYS A 168 -8.13 -10.41 -9.92
C LYS A 168 -7.73 -8.95 -9.73
N TYR A 169 -6.55 -8.69 -9.18
CA TYR A 169 -6.06 -7.36 -8.84
C TYR A 169 -5.09 -6.79 -9.88
N ASN A 170 -4.96 -7.43 -11.05
CA ASN A 170 -4.14 -6.97 -12.17
C ASN A 170 -2.66 -6.74 -11.75
N TYR A 171 -2.03 -7.72 -11.09
CA TYR A 171 -0.61 -7.62 -10.71
C TYR A 171 0.30 -7.66 -11.94
N ASP A 172 -0.13 -8.28 -13.03
CA ASP A 172 0.55 -8.25 -14.32
C ASP A 172 0.69 -6.81 -14.87
N SER A 173 -0.38 -6.03 -14.85
CA SER A 173 -0.31 -4.62 -15.24
C SER A 173 0.51 -3.79 -14.25
N GLN A 174 0.44 -4.10 -12.95
CA GLN A 174 1.29 -3.46 -11.95
C GLN A 174 2.78 -3.74 -12.24
N ALA A 175 3.14 -4.99 -12.50
CA ALA A 175 4.51 -5.36 -12.84
C ALA A 175 5.02 -4.57 -14.06
N PHE A 176 4.26 -4.57 -15.15
CA PHE A 176 4.62 -3.81 -16.37
C PHE A 176 4.84 -2.31 -16.11
N ILE A 177 3.91 -1.68 -15.37
CA ILE A 177 4.00 -0.25 -15.05
C ILE A 177 5.23 0.02 -14.19
N TYR A 178 5.43 -0.76 -13.13
CA TYR A 178 6.54 -0.54 -12.18
C TYR A 178 7.90 -0.83 -12.82
N GLU A 179 8.02 -1.89 -13.59
CA GLU A 179 9.24 -2.13 -14.39
C GLU A 179 9.54 -0.98 -15.33
N THR A 180 8.52 -0.41 -15.96
CA THR A 180 8.68 0.75 -16.84
C THR A 180 9.06 2.01 -16.08
N LEU A 181 8.44 2.27 -14.91
CA LEU A 181 8.71 3.45 -14.08
C LEU A 181 10.12 3.43 -13.50
N PHE A 182 10.55 2.29 -12.98
CA PHE A 182 11.81 2.16 -12.24
C PHE A 182 12.98 1.64 -13.08
N GLY A 183 12.70 1.04 -14.24
CA GLY A 183 13.72 0.41 -15.08
C GLY A 183 14.35 -0.83 -14.43
N LYS A 184 13.63 -1.53 -13.57
CA LYS A 184 14.07 -2.67 -12.76
C LYS A 184 13.02 -3.76 -12.79
N ARG A 185 13.42 -5.01 -12.52
CA ARG A 185 12.51 -6.15 -12.43
C ARG A 185 11.58 -6.00 -11.23
N MET A 186 10.29 -6.30 -11.44
CA MET A 186 9.27 -6.28 -10.39
C MET A 186 9.01 -7.68 -9.84
N GLU A 187 8.90 -7.79 -8.50
CA GLU A 187 8.53 -9.00 -7.78
C GLU A 187 7.47 -8.68 -6.69
N PHE A 188 6.61 -9.69 -6.40
CA PHE A 188 5.55 -9.61 -5.40
C PHE A 188 5.77 -10.61 -4.27
#